data_2bf37262bbe2b6a3b7e750fd93517dae
#
_entry.id   2bf37262bbe2b6a3b7e750fd93517dae
#
_cell.length_a   1.000
_cell.length_b   1.000
_cell.length_c   1.000
_cell.angle_alpha   90.00
_cell.angle_beta   90.00
_cell.angle_gamma   90.00
#
_symmetry.space_group_name_H-M   'P 1'
#
loop_
_entity.id
_entity.type
_entity.pdbx_description
1 polymer ?
#
loop_
_entity_poly.entity_id
_entity_poly.type
_entity_poly.pdbx_seq_one_letter_code
_entity_poly.pdbx_strand_id
1 'polypeptide(L)'
;MDGTTMNEITGKILSIINDYTKNSVELLVKRIDECADEILVYIKENAPRGDSNSHLADSFIKTVVGEEKNVTIYISSKSKGRIVHLIELGFRHTSGKHIPAHPFLRPAYDIFAPKMLEDLKRIIAYGST
;
A
#
# COMPACT_ATOMS: atom_id res chain seq x y z
N MET A 1 32.23 38.33 -9.04
CA MET A 1 30.99 37.66 -9.44
C MET A 1 29.82 38.55 -8.96
N ASP A 2 28.90 38.86 -9.84
CA ASP A 2 27.76 39.68 -9.44
C ASP A 2 26.64 38.82 -8.82
N GLY A 3 25.65 39.48 -8.17
CA GLY A 3 24.55 38.79 -7.49
C GLY A 3 23.62 38.04 -8.41
N THR A 4 23.51 38.50 -9.69
CA THR A 4 22.68 37.85 -10.69
C THR A 4 23.19 36.47 -11.04
N THR A 5 24.52 36.32 -11.22
CA THR A 5 25.14 35.04 -11.52
C THR A 5 24.94 34.05 -10.36
N MET A 6 25.08 34.52 -9.13
CA MET A 6 24.84 33.69 -7.93
C MET A 6 23.39 33.22 -7.87
N ASN A 7 22.45 34.10 -8.15
CA ASN A 7 21.01 33.75 -8.15
C ASN A 7 20.69 32.73 -9.25
N GLU A 8 21.31 32.85 -10.42
CA GLU A 8 21.11 31.88 -11.50
C GLU A 8 21.60 30.49 -11.11
N ILE A 9 22.79 30.38 -10.49
CA ILE A 9 23.34 29.12 -10.04
C ILE A 9 22.46 28.49 -8.97
N THR A 10 22.02 29.29 -7.99
CA THR A 10 21.13 28.83 -6.94
C THR A 10 19.81 28.31 -7.51
N GLY A 11 19.23 29.06 -8.48
CA GLY A 11 18.01 28.65 -9.14
C GLY A 11 18.14 27.33 -9.87
N LYS A 12 19.25 27.11 -10.56
CA LYS A 12 19.52 25.84 -11.26
C LYS A 12 19.65 24.68 -10.29
N ILE A 13 20.36 24.87 -9.18
CA ILE A 13 20.54 23.85 -8.16
C ILE A 13 19.19 23.47 -7.56
N LEU A 14 18.36 24.45 -7.20
CA LEU A 14 17.03 24.19 -6.66
C LEU A 14 16.14 23.47 -7.66
N SER A 15 16.22 23.82 -8.94
CA SER A 15 15.46 23.14 -9.98
C SER A 15 15.85 21.67 -10.10
N ILE A 16 17.15 21.37 -10.07
CA ILE A 16 17.66 20.00 -10.15
C ILE A 16 17.18 19.19 -8.94
N ILE A 17 17.27 19.78 -7.73
CA ILE A 17 16.83 19.12 -6.51
C ILE A 17 15.33 18.85 -6.54
N ASN A 18 14.54 19.82 -6.99
CA ASN A 18 13.09 19.65 -7.09
C ASN A 18 12.71 18.56 -8.08
N ASP A 19 13.37 18.50 -9.24
CA ASP A 19 13.13 17.46 -10.24
C ASP A 19 13.50 16.08 -9.70
N TYR A 20 14.63 15.97 -9.02
CA TYR A 20 15.05 14.71 -8.39
C TYR A 20 14.04 14.25 -7.36
N THR A 21 13.61 15.14 -6.48
CA THR A 21 12.63 14.83 -5.43
C THR A 21 11.29 14.41 -6.03
N LYS A 22 10.82 15.11 -7.04
CA LYS A 22 9.57 14.78 -7.72
C LYS A 22 9.63 13.38 -8.35
N ASN A 23 10.71 13.09 -9.08
CA ASN A 23 10.89 11.79 -9.71
C ASN A 23 10.98 10.67 -8.69
N SER A 24 11.68 10.90 -7.58
CA SER A 24 11.79 9.92 -6.51
C SER A 24 10.43 9.65 -5.85
N VAL A 25 9.64 10.70 -5.61
CA VAL A 25 8.29 10.55 -5.05
C VAL A 25 7.40 9.75 -5.99
N GLU A 26 7.44 10.03 -7.29
CA GLU A 26 6.67 9.28 -8.29
C GLU A 26 7.02 7.80 -8.27
N LEU A 27 8.31 7.46 -8.19
CA LEU A 27 8.76 6.07 -8.11
C LEU A 27 8.32 5.40 -6.82
N LEU A 28 8.38 6.10 -5.69
CA LEU A 28 7.93 5.59 -4.40
C LEU A 28 6.43 5.29 -4.44
N VAL A 29 5.63 6.22 -4.93
CA VAL A 29 4.18 6.05 -5.02
C VAL A 29 3.84 4.89 -5.95
N LYS A 30 4.51 4.79 -7.08
CA LYS A 30 4.32 3.69 -8.03
C LYS A 30 4.61 2.34 -7.37
N ARG A 31 5.70 2.23 -6.63
CA ARG A 31 6.06 0.98 -5.96
C ARG A 31 5.06 0.60 -4.87
N ILE A 32 4.59 1.57 -4.10
CA ILE A 32 3.56 1.34 -3.08
C ILE A 32 2.26 0.86 -3.74
N ASP A 33 1.88 1.48 -4.85
CA ASP A 33 0.68 1.08 -5.59
C ASP A 33 0.81 -0.34 -6.13
N GLU A 34 1.96 -0.71 -6.68
CA GLU A 34 2.23 -2.07 -7.13
C GLU A 34 2.12 -3.09 -5.99
N CYS A 35 2.66 -2.75 -4.83
CA CYS A 35 2.54 -3.60 -3.64
C CYS A 35 1.08 -3.77 -3.21
N ALA A 36 0.31 -2.69 -3.24
CA ALA A 36 -1.11 -2.74 -2.92
C ALA A 36 -1.86 -3.67 -3.88
N ASP A 37 -1.54 -3.64 -5.16
CA ASP A 37 -2.14 -4.54 -6.15
C ASP A 37 -1.75 -5.99 -5.90
N GLU A 38 -0.50 -6.27 -5.55
CA GLU A 38 -0.03 -7.61 -5.20
C GLU A 38 -0.77 -8.15 -3.98
N ILE A 39 -0.92 -7.32 -2.95
CA ILE A 39 -1.66 -7.68 -1.74
C ILE A 39 -3.12 -7.96 -2.07
N LEU A 40 -3.73 -7.14 -2.91
CA LEU A 40 -5.12 -7.30 -3.31
C LEU A 40 -5.34 -8.64 -4.04
N VAL A 41 -4.44 -9.00 -4.95
CA VAL A 41 -4.50 -10.29 -5.66
C VAL A 41 -4.37 -11.44 -4.66
N TYR A 42 -3.43 -11.36 -3.74
CA TYR A 42 -3.25 -12.38 -2.71
C TYR A 42 -4.51 -12.55 -1.87
N ILE A 43 -5.14 -11.46 -1.46
CA ILE A 43 -6.37 -11.49 -0.67
C ILE A 43 -7.48 -12.19 -1.46
N LYS A 44 -7.65 -11.85 -2.73
CA LYS A 44 -8.68 -12.46 -3.57
C LYS A 44 -8.47 -13.96 -3.75
N GLU A 45 -7.22 -14.41 -3.78
CA GLU A 45 -6.90 -15.82 -3.91
C GLU A 45 -7.02 -16.61 -2.59
N ASN A 46 -6.78 -15.97 -1.45
CA ASN A 46 -6.64 -16.64 -0.17
C ASN A 46 -7.74 -16.34 0.85
N ALA A 47 -8.56 -15.31 0.65
CA ALA A 47 -9.66 -15.02 1.55
C ALA A 47 -10.69 -16.15 1.51
N PRO A 48 -11.32 -16.49 2.65
CA PRO A 48 -12.31 -17.55 2.66
C PRO A 48 -13.48 -17.26 1.72
N ARG A 49 -13.90 -18.28 0.98
CA ARG A 49 -15.06 -18.23 0.09
C ARG A 49 -16.12 -19.16 0.64
N GLY A 50 -17.30 -18.60 0.95
CA GLY A 50 -18.44 -19.37 1.38
C GLY A 50 -19.31 -19.80 0.19
N ASP A 51 -20.47 -20.39 0.51
CA ASP A 51 -21.44 -20.85 -0.49
C ASP A 51 -22.30 -19.71 -1.05
N SER A 52 -22.13 -18.51 -0.55
CA SER A 52 -22.86 -17.33 -0.98
C SER A 52 -22.35 -16.82 -2.32
N ASN A 53 -23.24 -16.21 -3.11
CA ASN A 53 -22.87 -15.58 -4.39
C ASN A 53 -22.00 -14.33 -4.19
N SER A 54 -22.03 -13.75 -3.01
CA SER A 54 -21.23 -12.57 -2.65
C SER A 54 -20.08 -12.98 -1.76
N HIS A 55 -18.93 -13.18 -2.34
CA HIS A 55 -17.74 -13.62 -1.61
C HIS A 55 -16.99 -12.46 -0.97
N LEU A 56 -16.46 -12.71 0.24
CA LEU A 56 -15.61 -11.76 0.95
C LEU A 56 -14.42 -11.34 0.08
N ALA A 57 -13.79 -12.28 -0.61
CA ALA A 57 -12.64 -12.02 -1.45
C ALA A 57 -12.91 -10.95 -2.50
N ASP A 58 -14.11 -10.93 -3.05
CA ASP A 58 -14.47 -10.00 -4.13
C ASP A 58 -14.90 -8.62 -3.62
N SER A 59 -15.02 -8.46 -2.30
CA SER A 59 -15.43 -7.17 -1.70
C SER A 59 -14.25 -6.21 -1.47
N PHE A 60 -13.03 -6.68 -1.61
CA PHE A 60 -11.84 -5.86 -1.34
C PHE A 60 -11.56 -4.90 -2.48
N ILE A 61 -11.24 -3.67 -2.11
CA ILE A 61 -10.90 -2.59 -3.03
C ILE A 61 -9.66 -1.87 -2.55
N LYS A 62 -8.97 -1.23 -3.49
CA LYS A 62 -7.85 -0.34 -3.24
C LYS A 62 -8.35 1.09 -3.37
N THR A 63 -8.07 1.92 -2.39
CA THR A 63 -8.43 3.34 -2.40
C THR A 63 -7.18 4.18 -2.23
N VAL A 64 -6.96 5.11 -3.15
CA VAL A 64 -5.80 6.03 -3.10
C VAL A 64 -6.31 7.39 -2.63
N VAL A 65 -5.70 7.90 -1.56
CA VAL A 65 -6.06 9.19 -0.97
C VAL A 65 -4.82 10.07 -0.91
N GLY A 66 -4.98 11.35 -1.28
CA GLY A 66 -3.89 12.31 -1.27
C GLY A 66 -3.18 12.39 -2.60
N GLU A 67 -2.17 13.26 -2.65
CA GLU A 67 -1.40 13.53 -3.85
C GLU A 67 0.08 13.64 -3.51
N GLU A 68 0.94 13.33 -4.48
CA GLU A 68 2.39 13.43 -4.37
C GLU A 68 2.91 12.68 -3.13
N LYS A 69 3.67 13.36 -2.26
CA LYS A 69 4.28 12.76 -1.07
C LYS A 69 3.29 12.47 0.07
N ASN A 70 2.06 12.92 -0.07
CA ASN A 70 1.02 12.72 0.94
C ASN A 70 0.03 11.62 0.54
N VAL A 71 0.43 10.70 -0.31
CA VAL A 71 -0.42 9.60 -0.76
C VAL A 71 -0.50 8.53 0.31
N THR A 72 -1.73 8.08 0.56
CA THR A 72 -2.01 6.89 1.37
C THR A 72 -2.87 5.93 0.56
N ILE A 73 -2.50 4.67 0.57
CA ILE A 73 -3.25 3.65 -0.17
C ILE A 73 -3.88 2.70 0.85
N TYR A 74 -5.20 2.57 0.78
CA TYR A 74 -5.98 1.70 1.65
C TYR A 74 -6.45 0.49 0.89
N ILE A 75 -6.39 -0.68 1.54
CA ILE A 75 -7.04 -1.89 1.07
C ILE A 75 -8.10 -2.22 2.10
N SER A 76 -9.34 -2.27 1.68
CA SER A 76 -10.48 -2.46 2.58
C SER A 76 -11.59 -3.24 1.90
N SER A 77 -12.45 -3.84 2.71
CA SER A 77 -13.67 -4.45 2.21
C SER A 77 -14.75 -3.38 2.07
N LYS A 78 -15.32 -3.26 0.89
CA LYS A 78 -16.35 -2.27 0.59
C LYS A 78 -17.61 -2.46 1.41
N SER A 79 -18.01 -3.70 1.68
CA SER A 79 -19.27 -4.02 2.30
C SER A 79 -19.22 -4.99 3.48
N LYS A 80 -18.06 -5.58 3.76
CA LYS A 80 -17.93 -6.68 4.72
C LYS A 80 -16.85 -6.47 5.78
N GLY A 81 -16.56 -5.22 6.12
CA GLY A 81 -15.48 -4.90 7.06
C GLY A 81 -15.58 -5.59 8.41
N ARG A 82 -16.77 -5.74 8.99
CA ARG A 82 -16.96 -6.42 10.27
C ARG A 82 -16.62 -7.90 10.17
N ILE A 83 -17.03 -8.54 9.08
CA ILE A 83 -16.78 -9.96 8.84
C ILE A 83 -15.29 -10.21 8.66
N VAL A 84 -14.61 -9.32 7.94
CA VAL A 84 -13.14 -9.38 7.75
C VAL A 84 -12.43 -9.46 9.11
N HIS A 85 -12.80 -8.57 10.03
CA HIS A 85 -12.17 -8.51 11.34
C HIS A 85 -12.37 -9.80 12.13
N LEU A 86 -13.59 -10.34 12.13
CA LEU A 86 -13.91 -11.58 12.81
C LEU A 86 -13.14 -12.78 12.23
N ILE A 87 -13.05 -12.87 10.91
CA ILE A 87 -12.36 -13.98 10.25
C ILE A 87 -10.86 -13.89 10.51
N GLU A 88 -10.29 -12.69 10.43
CA GLU A 88 -8.84 -12.48 10.62
C GLU A 88 -8.39 -12.87 12.03
N LEU A 89 -9.17 -12.53 13.05
CA LEU A 89 -8.80 -12.70 14.46
C LEU A 89 -9.45 -13.90 15.15
N GLY A 90 -10.49 -14.48 14.52
CA GLY A 90 -11.32 -15.48 15.18
C GLY A 90 -12.31 -14.84 16.15
N PHE A 91 -13.28 -15.59 16.60
CA PHE A 91 -14.31 -15.07 17.51
C PHE A 91 -15.06 -16.22 18.21
N ARG A 92 -15.81 -15.85 19.25
CA ARG A 92 -16.72 -16.79 19.92
C ARG A 92 -18.13 -16.53 19.43
N HIS A 93 -18.75 -17.55 18.84
CA HIS A 93 -20.13 -17.48 18.36
C HIS A 93 -21.08 -17.41 19.55
N THR A 94 -22.29 -16.86 19.35
CA THR A 94 -23.33 -16.75 20.39
C THR A 94 -23.73 -18.11 20.98
N SER A 95 -23.56 -19.18 20.22
CA SER A 95 -23.80 -20.56 20.71
C SER A 95 -22.73 -21.06 21.68
N GLY A 96 -21.67 -20.28 21.94
CA GLY A 96 -20.53 -20.66 22.75
C GLY A 96 -19.39 -21.32 21.97
N LYS A 97 -19.60 -21.65 20.71
CA LYS A 97 -18.59 -22.27 19.87
C LYS A 97 -17.50 -21.28 19.51
N HIS A 98 -16.23 -21.69 19.68
CA HIS A 98 -15.09 -20.90 19.26
C HIS A 98 -14.82 -21.10 17.78
N ILE A 99 -14.78 -20.00 17.03
CA ILE A 99 -14.42 -19.99 15.61
C ILE A 99 -12.97 -19.57 15.51
N PRO A 100 -12.07 -20.46 15.03
CA PRO A 100 -10.65 -20.13 14.97
C PRO A 100 -10.36 -19.03 13.96
N ALA A 101 -9.25 -18.32 14.17
CA ALA A 101 -8.78 -17.30 13.22
C ALA A 101 -8.40 -17.96 11.89
N HIS A 102 -8.69 -17.24 10.82
CA HIS A 102 -8.27 -17.63 9.47
C HIS A 102 -7.64 -16.40 8.81
N PRO A 103 -6.39 -16.04 9.20
CA PRO A 103 -5.76 -14.81 8.73
C PRO A 103 -5.43 -14.87 7.24
N PHE A 104 -5.71 -13.79 6.54
CA PHE A 104 -5.36 -13.63 5.13
C PHE A 104 -4.81 -12.22 4.84
N LEU A 105 -5.15 -11.21 5.65
CA LEU A 105 -4.60 -9.87 5.52
C LEU A 105 -3.17 -9.79 6.05
N ARG A 106 -2.94 -10.33 7.25
CA ARG A 106 -1.62 -10.29 7.87
C ARG A 106 -0.59 -11.06 7.07
N PRO A 107 -0.88 -12.28 6.58
CA PRO A 107 0.04 -12.98 5.70
C PRO A 107 0.35 -12.23 4.41
N ALA A 108 -0.65 -11.58 3.80
CA ALA A 108 -0.43 -10.77 2.60
C ALA A 108 0.58 -9.66 2.87
N TYR A 109 0.39 -8.92 3.95
CA TYR A 109 1.30 -7.86 4.35
C TYR A 109 2.71 -8.41 4.61
N ASP A 110 2.81 -9.49 5.37
CA ASP A 110 4.10 -10.09 5.76
C ASP A 110 4.89 -10.63 4.56
N ILE A 111 4.20 -11.02 3.49
CA ILE A 111 4.85 -11.48 2.27
C ILE A 111 5.35 -10.32 1.42
N PHE A 112 4.53 -9.29 1.20
CA PHE A 112 4.80 -8.26 0.21
C PHE A 112 5.43 -6.98 0.78
N ALA A 113 5.12 -6.61 2.02
CA ALA A 113 5.63 -5.37 2.60
C ALA A 113 7.15 -5.35 2.77
N PRO A 114 7.83 -6.43 3.21
CA PRO A 114 9.29 -6.40 3.30
C PRO A 114 9.98 -6.16 1.96
N LYS A 115 9.47 -6.75 0.89
CA LYS A 115 10.00 -6.54 -0.47
C LYS A 115 9.82 -5.10 -0.90
N MET A 116 8.63 -4.56 -0.65
CA MET A 116 8.34 -3.16 -0.95
C MET A 116 9.29 -2.23 -0.20
N LEU A 117 9.49 -2.47 1.10
CA LEU A 117 10.40 -1.65 1.92
C LEU A 117 11.82 -1.66 1.39
N GLU A 118 12.33 -2.81 0.94
CA GLU A 118 13.64 -2.91 0.32
C GLU A 118 13.71 -2.06 -0.95
N ASP A 119 12.69 -2.15 -1.79
CA ASP A 119 12.63 -1.37 -3.03
C ASP A 119 12.52 0.12 -2.74
N LEU A 120 11.74 0.52 -1.72
CA LEU A 120 11.63 1.93 -1.31
C LEU A 120 12.97 2.48 -0.83
N LYS A 121 13.71 1.69 -0.05
CA LYS A 121 15.05 2.09 0.41
C LYS A 121 15.99 2.29 -0.78
N ARG A 122 15.92 1.41 -1.77
CA ARG A 122 16.73 1.52 -2.97
C ARG A 122 16.38 2.76 -3.78
N ILE A 123 15.11 3.07 -3.92
CA ILE A 123 14.64 4.27 -4.61
C ILE A 123 15.14 5.52 -3.90
N ILE A 124 15.05 5.57 -2.57
CA ILE A 124 15.52 6.70 -1.78
C ILE A 124 17.02 6.88 -1.93
N ALA A 125 17.79 5.77 -1.89
CA ALA A 125 19.24 5.83 -1.95
C ALA A 125 19.78 6.19 -3.33
N TYR A 126 19.14 5.70 -4.39
CA TYR A 126 19.68 5.79 -5.75
C TYR A 126 18.77 6.49 -6.75
N GLY A 127 17.56 6.84 -6.36
CA GLY A 127 16.58 7.48 -7.24
C GLY A 127 16.00 6.57 -8.33
N SER A 128 16.21 5.25 -8.23
CA SER A 128 15.71 4.28 -9.19
C SER A 128 15.52 2.92 -8.56
N THR A 129 14.70 2.12 -9.19
CA THR A 129 14.44 0.73 -8.76
C THR A 129 15.54 -0.21 -9.21
#